data_1dcd13f28127dabe8fa6e9c34da4ab4d
#
_entry.id   1dcd13f28127dabe8fa6e9c34da4ab4d
#
_cell.length_a   1.000
_cell.length_b   1.000
_cell.length_c   1.000
_cell.angle_alpha   90.00
_cell.angle_beta   90.00
_cell.angle_gamma   90.00
#
_symmetry.space_group_name_H-M   'P 1'
#
loop_
_entity.id
_entity.type
_entity.pdbx_description
1 polymer ?
#
loop_
_entity_poly.entity_id
_entity_poly.type
_entity_poly.pdbx_seq_one_letter_code
_entity_poly.pdbx_strand_id
1 'polypeptide(L)'
;MGQEQVTTPLSAALDAGRINHAYLFSGPRGCGKTSSARIMARSLNCEHGPTSTPCGKCDSCVSLAPGGPGNLDVTELDAASHNGVEDMRELRDRAYYAPAESRYRIFIIDEAHMISPSGANALLKVVEEPPEHVIFIFATTEPEKIIGTIRSRTHHYPFRLLTPPAMKGLLQRTVAAEGVHVEDAVYPMVIEAGGGSPRDTLSLLDQLLAGAGPDGLTYDLARPLLGVTDVSLLDDAIDTLANQNKPGLFAMVDHVIEAGHDPRRFAIDLLDRLRDLMILQAVPGAIEAGLVSAPTDRASVLTAQAQRFSGPQLTYLAS
;
A
#
# COMPACT_ATOMS: atom_id res chain seq x y z
N MET A 1 -2.78 -11.32 2.72
CA MET A 1 -2.50 -11.67 1.32
C MET A 1 -1.41 -10.79 0.80
N GLY A 2 -0.50 -11.38 0.00
CA GLY A 2 0.61 -10.65 -0.62
C GLY A 2 1.69 -10.17 0.34
N GLN A 3 1.67 -10.62 1.61
CA GLN A 3 2.66 -10.32 2.63
C GLN A 3 3.17 -11.62 3.30
N GLU A 4 3.19 -12.71 2.55
CA GLU A 4 3.53 -14.05 3.07
C GLU A 4 4.95 -14.08 3.66
N GLN A 5 5.89 -13.28 3.13
CA GLN A 5 7.24 -13.11 3.67
C GLN A 5 7.26 -12.54 5.10
N VAL A 6 6.20 -11.85 5.52
CA VAL A 6 6.00 -11.33 6.88
C VAL A 6 5.10 -12.26 7.69
N THR A 7 3.93 -12.63 7.14
CA THR A 7 2.90 -13.34 7.90
C THR A 7 3.30 -14.78 8.22
N THR A 8 3.99 -15.48 7.32
CA THR A 8 4.38 -16.88 7.57
C THR A 8 5.36 -17.02 8.74
N PRO A 9 6.50 -16.31 8.79
CA PRO A 9 7.42 -16.43 9.91
C PRO A 9 6.84 -15.88 11.21
N LEU A 10 6.00 -14.82 11.14
CA LEU A 10 5.36 -14.25 12.32
C LEU A 10 4.34 -15.21 12.92
N SER A 11 3.51 -15.85 12.10
CA SER A 11 2.56 -16.88 12.54
C SER A 11 3.27 -18.07 13.19
N ALA A 12 4.34 -18.57 12.57
CA ALA A 12 5.13 -19.66 13.13
C ALA A 12 5.79 -19.30 14.48
N ALA A 13 6.22 -18.04 14.66
CA ALA A 13 6.77 -17.58 15.93
C ALA A 13 5.68 -17.47 17.01
N LEU A 14 4.50 -16.96 16.68
CA LEU A 14 3.34 -16.87 17.57
C LEU A 14 2.91 -18.27 18.06
N ASP A 15 2.72 -19.21 17.14
CA ASP A 15 2.26 -20.57 17.47
C ASP A 15 3.32 -21.39 18.24
N ALA A 16 4.60 -21.05 18.07
CA ALA A 16 5.69 -21.63 18.84
C ALA A 16 5.95 -20.94 20.19
N GLY A 17 5.19 -19.89 20.55
CA GLY A 17 5.40 -19.11 21.78
C GLY A 17 6.72 -18.32 21.80
N ARG A 18 7.38 -18.13 20.65
CA ARG A 18 8.64 -17.39 20.53
C ARG A 18 8.35 -15.90 20.31
N ILE A 19 7.95 -15.24 21.39
CA ILE A 19 7.56 -13.84 21.36
C ILE A 19 8.77 -12.97 21.71
N ASN A 20 9.05 -11.99 20.84
CA ASN A 20 10.06 -10.96 21.13
C ASN A 20 9.36 -9.74 21.79
N HIS A 21 10.13 -8.97 22.53
CA HIS A 21 9.66 -7.75 23.18
C HIS A 21 9.55 -6.56 22.23
N ALA A 22 10.19 -6.59 21.06
CA ALA A 22 10.16 -5.48 20.11
C ALA A 22 10.17 -5.96 18.64
N TYR A 23 9.28 -5.37 17.86
CA TYR A 23 9.11 -5.63 16.43
C TYR A 23 9.23 -4.33 15.65
N LEU A 24 9.80 -4.41 14.44
CA LEU A 24 9.87 -3.30 13.51
C LEU A 24 9.19 -3.69 12.19
N PHE A 25 8.06 -3.08 11.90
CA PHE A 25 7.34 -3.23 10.64
C PHE A 25 7.71 -2.07 9.72
N SER A 26 8.45 -2.33 8.67
CA SER A 26 8.87 -1.32 7.71
C SER A 26 8.23 -1.54 6.35
N GLY A 27 8.18 -0.51 5.53
CA GLY A 27 7.73 -0.60 4.14
C GLY A 27 6.89 0.59 3.70
N PRO A 28 6.51 0.65 2.43
CA PRO A 28 5.78 1.76 1.84
C PRO A 28 4.49 2.10 2.57
N ARG A 29 3.98 3.32 2.33
CA ARG A 29 2.69 3.76 2.87
C ARG A 29 1.57 2.84 2.37
N GLY A 30 0.57 2.58 3.21
CA GLY A 30 -0.62 1.84 2.84
C GLY A 30 -0.46 0.33 2.62
N CYS A 31 0.74 -0.26 2.83
CA CYS A 31 0.98 -1.70 2.65
C CYS A 31 0.48 -2.60 3.80
N GLY A 32 -0.13 -2.03 4.85
CA GLY A 32 -0.77 -2.78 5.93
C GLY A 32 0.04 -2.95 7.21
N LYS A 33 1.10 -2.15 7.44
CA LYS A 33 1.95 -2.21 8.66
C LYS A 33 1.13 -2.08 9.95
N THR A 34 0.41 -0.98 10.11
CA THR A 34 -0.39 -0.66 11.30
C THR A 34 -1.54 -1.66 11.49
N SER A 35 -2.21 -2.05 10.39
CA SER A 35 -3.22 -3.09 10.43
C SER A 35 -2.66 -4.43 10.91
N SER A 36 -1.47 -4.81 10.46
CA SER A 36 -0.78 -6.03 10.91
C SER A 36 -0.34 -5.94 12.36
N ALA A 37 0.07 -4.75 12.83
CA ALA A 37 0.39 -4.52 14.24
C ALA A 37 -0.84 -4.74 15.13
N ARG A 38 -2.00 -4.23 14.75
CA ARG A 38 -3.27 -4.46 15.46
C ARG A 38 -3.67 -5.94 15.45
N ILE A 39 -3.54 -6.63 14.31
CA ILE A 39 -3.81 -8.08 14.21
C ILE A 39 -2.84 -8.85 15.10
N MET A 40 -1.56 -8.48 15.15
CA MET A 40 -0.58 -9.10 16.01
C MET A 40 -0.93 -8.88 17.51
N ALA A 41 -1.32 -7.67 17.91
CA ALA A 41 -1.77 -7.37 19.25
C ALA A 41 -2.98 -8.23 19.64
N ARG A 42 -3.93 -8.41 18.73
CA ARG A 42 -5.08 -9.31 18.90
C ARG A 42 -4.67 -10.78 19.05
N SER A 43 -3.67 -11.23 18.29
CA SER A 43 -3.11 -12.59 18.36
C SER A 43 -2.37 -12.85 19.67
N LEU A 44 -1.63 -11.87 20.15
CA LEU A 44 -0.89 -11.94 21.42
C LEU A 44 -1.82 -11.97 22.64
N ASN A 45 -2.85 -11.14 22.64
CA ASN A 45 -3.78 -10.94 23.77
C ASN A 45 -5.06 -11.76 23.68
N CYS A 46 -5.21 -12.62 22.66
CA CYS A 46 -6.31 -13.59 22.63
C CYS A 46 -6.27 -14.49 23.85
N GLU A 47 -7.43 -14.84 24.43
CA GLU A 47 -7.50 -15.74 25.59
C GLU A 47 -6.84 -17.11 25.31
N HIS A 48 -6.90 -17.57 24.06
CA HIS A 48 -6.24 -18.80 23.58
C HIS A 48 -4.83 -18.55 23.03
N GLY A 49 -4.32 -17.31 23.11
CA GLY A 49 -3.03 -16.93 22.54
C GLY A 49 -1.83 -17.10 23.47
N PRO A 50 -0.64 -16.75 23.01
CA PRO A 50 -0.33 -16.26 21.65
C PRO A 50 -0.66 -17.27 20.57
N THR A 51 -1.29 -16.83 19.47
CA THR A 51 -1.71 -17.71 18.38
C THR A 51 -1.78 -16.95 17.04
N SER A 52 -1.50 -17.64 15.95
CA SER A 52 -1.68 -17.10 14.60
C SER A 52 -3.17 -16.97 14.19
N THR A 53 -4.06 -17.65 14.93
CA THR A 53 -5.52 -17.70 14.66
C THR A 53 -6.32 -17.24 15.88
N PRO A 54 -6.37 -15.90 16.15
CA PRO A 54 -7.13 -15.38 17.28
C PRO A 54 -8.62 -15.75 17.16
N CYS A 55 -9.26 -16.10 18.29
CA CYS A 55 -10.58 -16.69 18.34
C CYS A 55 -11.71 -15.80 17.80
N GLY A 56 -11.52 -14.47 17.79
CA GLY A 56 -12.48 -13.51 17.30
C GLY A 56 -13.68 -13.23 18.22
N LYS A 57 -13.77 -13.90 19.37
CA LYS A 57 -14.94 -13.89 20.26
C LYS A 57 -14.65 -13.37 21.67
N CYS A 58 -13.43 -13.53 22.17
CA CYS A 58 -13.06 -13.03 23.50
C CYS A 58 -12.99 -11.50 23.51
N ASP A 59 -13.05 -10.89 24.70
CA ASP A 59 -13.11 -9.44 24.87
C ASP A 59 -11.94 -8.72 24.18
N SER A 60 -10.73 -9.24 24.32
CA SER A 60 -9.55 -8.72 23.61
C SER A 60 -9.68 -8.82 22.08
N CYS A 61 -10.21 -9.93 21.56
CA CYS A 61 -10.41 -10.09 20.14
C CYS A 61 -11.51 -9.18 19.56
N VAL A 62 -12.55 -8.93 20.33
CA VAL A 62 -13.67 -8.05 19.94
C VAL A 62 -13.22 -6.58 20.02
N SER A 63 -12.57 -6.20 21.12
CA SER A 63 -12.12 -4.82 21.33
C SER A 63 -11.07 -4.36 20.29
N LEU A 64 -10.21 -5.28 19.85
CA LEU A 64 -9.17 -5.02 18.83
C LEU A 64 -9.60 -5.36 17.41
N ALA A 65 -10.88 -5.71 17.18
CA ALA A 65 -11.41 -5.90 15.84
C ALA A 65 -11.48 -4.57 15.07
N PRO A 66 -11.55 -4.59 13.73
CA PRO A 66 -11.84 -3.39 12.94
C PRO A 66 -13.12 -2.72 13.44
N GLY A 67 -13.06 -1.43 13.78
CA GLY A 67 -14.19 -0.69 14.37
C GLY A 67 -14.48 -1.00 15.84
N GLY A 68 -13.67 -1.83 16.49
CA GLY A 68 -13.79 -2.09 17.93
C GLY A 68 -13.41 -0.87 18.79
N PRO A 69 -13.84 -0.84 20.08
CA PRO A 69 -13.63 0.31 20.97
C PRO A 69 -12.16 0.50 21.39
N GLY A 70 -11.27 -0.40 21.05
CA GLY A 70 -9.89 -0.44 21.57
C GLY A 70 -9.77 -1.24 22.86
N ASN A 71 -8.53 -1.42 23.34
CA ASN A 71 -8.20 -2.17 24.55
C ASN A 71 -7.27 -1.32 25.43
N LEU A 72 -7.49 -1.34 26.75
CA LEU A 72 -6.71 -0.57 27.72
C LEU A 72 -5.22 -0.93 27.74
N ASP A 73 -4.91 -2.19 27.40
CA ASP A 73 -3.54 -2.71 27.39
C ASP A 73 -2.87 -2.61 26.02
N VAL A 74 -3.57 -2.10 25.00
CA VAL A 74 -3.02 -1.83 23.67
C VAL A 74 -3.09 -0.35 23.38
N THR A 75 -1.96 0.32 23.45
CA THR A 75 -1.86 1.76 23.14
C THR A 75 -1.31 1.94 21.75
N GLU A 76 -2.06 2.62 20.90
CA GLU A 76 -1.59 3.04 19.58
C GLU A 76 -1.29 4.54 19.60
N LEU A 77 -0.09 4.90 19.15
CA LEU A 77 0.41 6.26 19.11
C LEU A 77 0.96 6.56 17.72
N ASP A 78 0.50 7.65 17.15
CA ASP A 78 1.07 8.20 15.91
C ASP A 78 2.19 9.19 16.26
N ALA A 79 3.43 8.81 15.97
CA ALA A 79 4.59 9.64 16.22
C ALA A 79 4.67 10.89 15.32
N ALA A 80 3.85 11.01 14.27
CA ALA A 80 3.74 12.27 13.54
C ALA A 80 3.10 13.38 14.39
N SER A 81 2.17 13.00 15.27
CA SER A 81 1.46 13.93 16.17
C SER A 81 2.05 13.98 17.58
N HIS A 82 2.64 12.87 18.04
CA HIS A 82 3.17 12.66 19.40
C HIS A 82 4.63 12.20 19.34
N ASN A 83 5.56 13.11 19.06
CA ASN A 83 6.98 12.80 18.85
C ASN A 83 7.90 13.34 19.95
N GLY A 84 7.34 14.07 20.89
CA GLY A 84 8.06 14.78 21.94
C GLY A 84 8.68 13.86 23.00
N VAL A 85 9.62 14.40 23.75
CA VAL A 85 10.24 13.68 24.87
C VAL A 85 9.24 13.36 25.98
N GLU A 86 8.25 14.23 26.19
CA GLU A 86 7.23 14.03 27.23
C GLU A 86 6.27 12.90 26.86
N ASP A 87 5.82 12.82 25.61
CA ASP A 87 5.00 11.71 25.11
C ASP A 87 5.70 10.36 25.32
N MET A 88 7.01 10.32 24.99
CA MET A 88 7.80 9.11 25.12
C MET A 88 8.12 8.77 26.59
N ARG A 89 8.22 9.76 27.48
CA ARG A 89 8.35 9.54 28.93
C ARG A 89 7.05 8.95 29.50
N GLU A 90 5.91 9.52 29.15
CA GLU A 90 4.61 8.98 29.56
C GLU A 90 4.43 7.52 29.12
N LEU A 91 4.75 7.23 27.86
CA LEU A 91 4.70 5.88 27.32
C LEU A 91 5.64 4.93 28.08
N ARG A 92 6.89 5.34 28.33
CA ARG A 92 7.84 4.59 29.14
C ARG A 92 7.30 4.31 30.55
N ASP A 93 6.77 5.32 31.22
CA ASP A 93 6.27 5.18 32.58
C ASP A 93 5.07 4.22 32.64
N ARG A 94 4.18 4.29 31.65
CA ARG A 94 3.07 3.35 31.49
C ARG A 94 3.52 1.91 31.24
N ALA A 95 4.69 1.70 30.63
CA ALA A 95 5.22 0.38 30.36
C ALA A 95 5.57 -0.43 31.64
N TYR A 96 5.89 0.25 32.73
CA TYR A 96 6.20 -0.43 34.00
C TYR A 96 4.97 -0.92 34.76
N TYR A 97 3.77 -0.47 34.41
CA TYR A 97 2.53 -0.97 35.01
C TYR A 97 2.10 -2.28 34.37
N ALA A 98 1.68 -3.25 35.17
CA ALA A 98 1.13 -4.50 34.67
C ALA A 98 -0.10 -4.25 33.78
N PRO A 99 -0.38 -5.13 32.79
CA PRO A 99 -1.63 -5.10 32.06
C PRO A 99 -2.85 -5.18 32.98
N ALA A 100 -3.95 -4.51 32.60
CA ALA A 100 -5.17 -4.49 33.40
C ALA A 100 -6.01 -5.77 33.21
N GLU A 101 -6.12 -6.23 31.95
CA GLU A 101 -7.02 -7.31 31.54
C GLU A 101 -6.35 -8.32 30.61
N SER A 102 -5.32 -7.89 29.90
CA SER A 102 -4.68 -8.68 28.84
C SER A 102 -3.41 -9.38 29.34
N ARG A 103 -2.86 -10.27 28.51
CA ARG A 103 -1.57 -10.94 28.78
C ARG A 103 -0.39 -10.01 28.65
N TYR A 104 -0.41 -9.16 27.60
CA TYR A 104 0.66 -8.22 27.30
C TYR A 104 0.14 -6.80 27.25
N ARG A 105 0.97 -5.87 27.70
CA ARG A 105 0.84 -4.45 27.41
C ARG A 105 1.58 -4.13 26.15
N ILE A 106 0.85 -3.71 25.11
CA ILE A 106 1.38 -3.54 23.75
C ILE A 106 1.35 -2.06 23.38
N PHE A 107 2.49 -1.58 22.90
CA PHE A 107 2.63 -0.24 22.36
C PHE A 107 2.86 -0.31 20.85
N ILE A 108 1.90 0.15 20.06
CA ILE A 108 2.02 0.31 18.62
C ILE A 108 2.39 1.76 18.36
N ILE A 109 3.58 1.98 17.81
CA ILE A 109 4.08 3.32 17.47
C ILE A 109 4.15 3.43 15.96
N ASP A 110 3.18 4.14 15.39
CA ASP A 110 3.13 4.37 13.95
C ASP A 110 4.00 5.58 13.58
N GLU A 111 4.50 5.60 12.34
CA GLU A 111 5.48 6.55 11.81
C GLU A 111 6.65 6.79 12.77
N ALA A 112 7.16 5.71 13.36
CA ALA A 112 8.18 5.72 14.42
C ALA A 112 9.46 6.48 14.05
N HIS A 113 9.74 6.70 12.77
CA HIS A 113 10.85 7.53 12.30
C HIS A 113 10.67 9.03 12.62
N MET A 114 9.45 9.46 12.99
CA MET A 114 9.15 10.83 13.38
C MET A 114 9.47 11.12 14.86
N ILE A 115 9.77 10.09 15.67
CA ILE A 115 10.18 10.28 17.07
C ILE A 115 11.44 11.13 17.12
N SER A 116 11.42 12.21 17.91
CA SER A 116 12.60 13.07 18.10
C SER A 116 13.77 12.29 18.73
N PRO A 117 15.02 12.67 18.47
CA PRO A 117 16.17 12.00 19.09
C PRO A 117 16.10 11.97 20.64
N SER A 118 15.58 13.02 21.27
CA SER A 118 15.38 13.10 22.72
C SER A 118 14.24 12.17 23.19
N GLY A 119 13.17 12.05 22.41
CA GLY A 119 12.08 11.11 22.68
C GLY A 119 12.55 9.67 22.54
N ALA A 120 13.28 9.36 21.50
CA ALA A 120 13.84 8.03 21.29
C ALA A 120 14.79 7.63 22.46
N ASN A 121 15.62 8.56 22.93
CA ASN A 121 16.47 8.33 24.11
C ASN A 121 15.65 8.06 25.39
N ALA A 122 14.48 8.67 25.54
CA ALA A 122 13.61 8.42 26.69
C ALA A 122 13.05 6.98 26.71
N LEU A 123 12.88 6.35 25.51
CA LEU A 123 12.41 4.97 25.37
C LEU A 123 13.53 3.93 25.48
N LEU A 124 14.80 4.32 25.27
CA LEU A 124 15.90 3.34 25.16
C LEU A 124 15.91 2.33 26.29
N LYS A 125 15.85 2.80 27.55
CA LYS A 125 15.95 1.92 28.71
C LYS A 125 14.85 0.85 28.73
N VAL A 126 13.61 1.20 28.41
CA VAL A 126 12.48 0.24 28.45
C VAL A 126 12.47 -0.67 27.22
N VAL A 127 13.09 -0.25 26.10
CA VAL A 127 13.25 -1.10 24.91
C VAL A 127 14.45 -2.05 25.08
N GLU A 128 15.49 -1.64 25.83
CA GLU A 128 16.67 -2.46 26.14
C GLU A 128 16.39 -3.52 27.19
N GLU A 129 15.72 -3.13 28.25
CA GLU A 129 15.37 -3.98 29.41
C GLU A 129 13.87 -3.88 29.70
N PRO A 130 13.02 -4.43 28.80
CA PRO A 130 11.58 -4.34 28.96
C PRO A 130 11.09 -5.25 30.08
N PRO A 131 10.02 -4.86 30.81
CA PRO A 131 9.27 -5.80 31.62
C PRO A 131 8.74 -6.97 30.75
N GLU A 132 8.64 -8.17 31.32
CA GLU A 132 8.24 -9.39 30.60
C GLU A 132 6.87 -9.30 29.90
N HIS A 133 5.99 -8.44 30.42
CA HIS A 133 4.66 -8.22 29.89
C HIS A 133 4.57 -7.13 28.81
N VAL A 134 5.67 -6.50 28.41
CA VAL A 134 5.68 -5.36 27.49
C VAL A 134 6.14 -5.79 26.10
N ILE A 135 5.37 -5.36 25.08
CA ILE A 135 5.73 -5.56 23.69
C ILE A 135 5.61 -4.24 22.93
N PHE A 136 6.67 -3.90 22.19
CA PHE A 136 6.70 -2.75 21.30
C PHE A 136 6.55 -3.21 19.83
N ILE A 137 5.71 -2.50 19.07
CA ILE A 137 5.59 -2.68 17.62
C ILE A 137 5.78 -1.32 16.98
N PHE A 138 6.96 -1.11 16.40
CA PHE A 138 7.28 0.11 15.65
C PHE A 138 6.87 -0.10 14.19
N ALA A 139 6.09 0.82 13.64
CA ALA A 139 5.77 0.86 12.22
C ALA A 139 6.41 2.10 11.57
N THR A 140 7.02 1.95 10.41
CA THR A 140 7.72 3.04 9.74
C THR A 140 7.76 2.88 8.23
N THR A 141 7.76 4.00 7.52
CA THR A 141 8.07 4.06 6.09
C THR A 141 9.57 4.20 5.82
N GLU A 142 10.35 4.66 6.82
CA GLU A 142 11.77 5.01 6.69
C GLU A 142 12.61 4.30 7.79
N PRO A 143 12.88 2.99 7.63
CA PRO A 143 13.57 2.21 8.67
C PRO A 143 15.01 2.67 8.93
N GLU A 144 15.64 3.34 7.97
CA GLU A 144 16.98 3.91 8.11
C GLU A 144 17.03 5.10 9.08
N LYS A 145 15.90 5.81 9.25
CA LYS A 145 15.80 6.92 10.22
C LYS A 145 15.55 6.48 11.66
N ILE A 146 15.18 5.22 11.87
CA ILE A 146 15.07 4.67 13.23
C ILE A 146 16.46 4.59 13.86
N ILE A 147 16.59 5.10 15.09
CA ILE A 147 17.89 5.09 15.77
C ILE A 147 18.43 3.66 15.90
N GLY A 148 19.74 3.51 15.65
CA GLY A 148 20.39 2.20 15.57
C GLY A 148 20.21 1.33 16.81
N THR A 149 20.15 1.92 18.00
CA THR A 149 19.95 1.24 19.26
C THR A 149 18.58 0.59 19.42
N ILE A 150 17.50 1.23 18.93
CA ILE A 150 16.16 0.61 18.89
C ILE A 150 16.14 -0.46 17.77
N ARG A 151 16.63 -0.12 16.57
CA ARG A 151 16.61 -1.03 15.43
C ARG A 151 17.35 -2.34 15.70
N SER A 152 18.47 -2.32 16.39
CA SER A 152 19.26 -3.52 16.71
C SER A 152 18.57 -4.48 17.69
N ARG A 153 17.55 -4.04 18.41
CA ARG A 153 16.80 -4.83 19.38
C ARG A 153 15.42 -5.27 18.89
N THR A 154 15.07 -4.88 17.66
CA THR A 154 13.79 -5.21 17.05
C THR A 154 13.92 -6.38 16.08
N HIS A 155 12.92 -7.26 16.06
CA HIS A 155 12.73 -8.19 14.95
C HIS A 155 12.12 -7.45 13.76
N HIS A 156 12.84 -7.35 12.67
CA HIS A 156 12.48 -6.57 11.50
C HIS A 156 11.69 -7.39 10.48
N TYR A 157 10.53 -6.87 10.09
CA TYR A 157 9.61 -7.44 9.10
C TYR A 157 9.32 -6.41 8.00
N PRO A 158 9.92 -6.57 6.80
CA PRO A 158 9.74 -5.65 5.68
C PRO A 158 8.47 -5.98 4.90
N PHE A 159 7.50 -5.07 4.93
CA PHE A 159 6.30 -5.09 4.10
C PHE A 159 6.60 -4.55 2.70
N ARG A 160 5.83 -4.98 1.71
CA ARG A 160 5.97 -4.57 0.31
C ARG A 160 4.65 -4.09 -0.25
N LEU A 161 4.71 -3.36 -1.34
CA LEU A 161 3.54 -3.13 -2.19
C LEU A 161 3.03 -4.48 -2.72
N LEU A 162 1.73 -4.58 -2.92
CA LEU A 162 1.15 -5.80 -3.49
C LEU A 162 1.43 -5.88 -4.98
N THR A 163 1.71 -7.08 -5.44
CA THR A 163 1.75 -7.35 -6.88
C THR A 163 0.34 -7.25 -7.49
N PRO A 164 0.21 -6.90 -8.78
CA PRO A 164 -1.10 -6.81 -9.43
C PRO A 164 -1.99 -8.05 -9.25
N PRO A 165 -1.50 -9.30 -9.35
CA PRO A 165 -2.32 -10.48 -9.09
C PRO A 165 -2.81 -10.58 -7.65
N ALA A 166 -1.96 -10.26 -6.66
CA ALA A 166 -2.34 -10.28 -5.24
C ALA A 166 -3.37 -9.18 -4.94
N MET A 167 -3.23 -8.00 -5.56
CA MET A 167 -4.17 -6.90 -5.43
C MET A 167 -5.51 -7.24 -6.08
N LYS A 168 -5.52 -7.83 -7.29
CA LYS A 168 -6.77 -8.30 -7.93
C LYS A 168 -7.53 -9.26 -7.02
N GLY A 169 -6.85 -10.23 -6.43
CA GLY A 169 -7.46 -11.17 -5.48
C GLY A 169 -8.00 -10.49 -4.21
N LEU A 170 -7.37 -9.41 -3.73
CA LEU A 170 -7.88 -8.62 -2.63
C LEU A 170 -9.17 -7.89 -3.02
N LEU A 171 -9.17 -7.17 -4.15
CA LEU A 171 -10.32 -6.42 -4.65
C LEU A 171 -11.52 -7.33 -4.91
N GLN A 172 -11.32 -8.47 -5.59
CA GLN A 172 -12.39 -9.43 -5.87
C GLN A 172 -13.09 -9.94 -4.61
N ARG A 173 -12.33 -10.19 -3.54
CA ARG A 173 -12.93 -10.61 -2.26
C ARG A 173 -13.68 -9.48 -1.58
N THR A 174 -13.17 -8.27 -1.64
CA THR A 174 -13.85 -7.09 -1.09
C THR A 174 -15.17 -6.85 -1.82
N VAL A 175 -15.15 -6.83 -3.14
CA VAL A 175 -16.32 -6.67 -4.00
C VAL A 175 -17.37 -7.78 -3.73
N ALA A 176 -16.92 -9.03 -3.59
CA ALA A 176 -17.82 -10.15 -3.27
C ALA A 176 -18.48 -10.00 -1.89
N ALA A 177 -17.76 -9.42 -0.91
CA ALA A 177 -18.31 -9.17 0.42
C ALA A 177 -19.32 -8.01 0.42
N GLU A 178 -19.12 -7.00 -0.43
CA GLU A 178 -20.05 -5.87 -0.63
C GLU A 178 -21.27 -6.26 -1.49
N GLY A 179 -21.22 -7.40 -2.19
CA GLY A 179 -22.33 -7.89 -3.02
C GLY A 179 -22.59 -7.05 -4.27
N VAL A 180 -21.62 -6.28 -4.73
CA VAL A 180 -21.72 -5.43 -5.93
C VAL A 180 -21.08 -6.13 -7.12
N HIS A 181 -21.68 -5.99 -8.30
CA HIS A 181 -21.06 -6.45 -9.55
C HIS A 181 -20.01 -5.44 -10.01
N VAL A 182 -18.82 -5.91 -10.37
CA VAL A 182 -17.74 -5.09 -10.95
C VAL A 182 -17.21 -5.76 -12.20
N GLU A 183 -17.19 -5.02 -13.29
CA GLU A 183 -16.69 -5.49 -14.57
C GLU A 183 -15.19 -5.80 -14.50
N ASP A 184 -14.76 -6.91 -15.10
CA ASP A 184 -13.35 -7.37 -15.01
C ASP A 184 -12.34 -6.35 -15.52
N ALA A 185 -12.72 -5.52 -16.49
CA ALA A 185 -11.90 -4.46 -17.04
C ALA A 185 -11.61 -3.30 -16.06
N VAL A 186 -12.38 -3.16 -14.99
CA VAL A 186 -12.19 -2.13 -13.95
C VAL A 186 -11.00 -2.46 -13.05
N TYR A 187 -10.77 -3.74 -12.73
CA TYR A 187 -9.71 -4.12 -11.79
C TYR A 187 -8.32 -3.61 -12.18
N PRO A 188 -7.84 -3.80 -13.43
CA PRO A 188 -6.54 -3.29 -13.84
C PRO A 188 -6.39 -1.79 -13.62
N MET A 189 -7.43 -1.00 -13.94
CA MET A 189 -7.42 0.46 -13.80
C MET A 189 -7.27 0.89 -12.33
N VAL A 190 -8.05 0.27 -11.43
CA VAL A 190 -8.00 0.56 -9.99
C VAL A 190 -6.66 0.14 -9.38
N ILE A 191 -6.10 -0.99 -9.84
CA ILE A 191 -4.79 -1.50 -9.38
C ILE A 191 -3.67 -0.55 -9.81
N GLU A 192 -3.69 -0.10 -11.03
CA GLU A 192 -2.72 0.86 -11.55
C GLU A 192 -2.80 2.20 -10.81
N ALA A 193 -4.00 2.77 -10.68
CA ALA A 193 -4.22 4.01 -9.97
C ALA A 193 -3.81 3.94 -8.49
N GLY A 194 -3.95 2.78 -7.85
CA GLY A 194 -3.57 2.56 -6.45
C GLY A 194 -2.09 2.28 -6.23
N GLY A 195 -1.27 2.14 -7.30
CA GLY A 195 0.19 2.03 -7.22
C GLY A 195 0.72 0.89 -6.35
N GLY A 196 -0.06 -0.21 -6.19
CA GLY A 196 0.29 -1.36 -5.36
C GLY A 196 0.05 -1.18 -3.85
N SER A 197 -0.47 -0.02 -3.41
CA SER A 197 -0.88 0.24 -2.03
C SER A 197 -2.29 -0.31 -1.77
N PRO A 198 -2.47 -1.33 -0.92
CA PRO A 198 -3.81 -1.83 -0.57
C PRO A 198 -4.76 -0.76 -0.06
N ARG A 199 -4.26 0.15 0.77
CA ARG A 199 -5.06 1.24 1.34
C ARG A 199 -5.60 2.17 0.27
N ASP A 200 -4.73 2.64 -0.61
CA ASP A 200 -5.09 3.62 -1.63
C ASP A 200 -5.97 2.96 -2.70
N THR A 201 -5.65 1.73 -3.10
CA THR A 201 -6.45 0.93 -4.05
C THR A 201 -7.85 0.65 -3.52
N LEU A 202 -7.99 0.26 -2.23
CA LEU A 202 -9.30 0.02 -1.63
C LEU A 202 -10.09 1.32 -1.45
N SER A 203 -9.44 2.45 -1.12
CA SER A 203 -10.09 3.74 -1.04
C SER A 203 -10.63 4.21 -2.40
N LEU A 204 -9.87 3.99 -3.47
CA LEU A 204 -10.32 4.25 -4.84
C LEU A 204 -11.51 3.35 -5.22
N LEU A 205 -11.42 2.06 -4.90
CA LEU A 205 -12.53 1.14 -5.16
C LEU A 205 -13.80 1.57 -4.41
N ASP A 206 -13.70 1.95 -3.15
CA ASP A 206 -14.84 2.41 -2.34
C ASP A 206 -15.52 3.64 -2.95
N GLN A 207 -14.72 4.63 -3.40
CA GLN A 207 -15.22 5.80 -4.11
C GLN A 207 -15.97 5.43 -5.40
N LEU A 208 -15.44 4.47 -6.16
CA LEU A 208 -16.07 3.99 -7.39
C LEU A 208 -17.37 3.24 -7.12
N LEU A 209 -17.38 2.39 -6.09
CA LEU A 209 -18.56 1.63 -5.68
C LEU A 209 -19.69 2.55 -5.18
N ALA A 210 -19.36 3.65 -4.51
CA ALA A 210 -20.35 4.65 -4.09
C ALA A 210 -21.09 5.31 -5.29
N GLY A 211 -20.45 5.33 -6.47
CA GLY A 211 -21.05 5.82 -7.72
C GLY A 211 -21.65 4.73 -8.61
N ALA A 212 -21.62 3.46 -8.19
CA ALA A 212 -22.10 2.34 -9.00
C ALA A 212 -23.60 2.42 -9.23
N GLY A 213 -24.02 2.12 -10.46
CA GLY A 213 -25.43 2.09 -10.87
C GLY A 213 -26.08 0.72 -10.62
N PRO A 214 -27.33 0.54 -11.07
CA PRO A 214 -28.05 -0.72 -10.95
C PRO A 214 -27.33 -1.93 -11.58
N ASP A 215 -26.55 -1.69 -12.63
CA ASP A 215 -25.75 -2.69 -13.34
C ASP A 215 -24.38 -2.95 -12.68
N GLY A 216 -24.10 -2.30 -11.56
CA GLY A 216 -22.83 -2.36 -10.86
C GLY A 216 -21.82 -1.32 -11.34
N LEU A 217 -20.54 -1.59 -11.15
CA LEU A 217 -19.43 -0.73 -11.56
C LEU A 217 -18.89 -1.18 -12.92
N THR A 218 -19.19 -0.39 -13.94
CA THR A 218 -18.75 -0.63 -15.31
C THR A 218 -17.45 0.12 -15.65
N TYR A 219 -16.76 -0.30 -16.69
CA TYR A 219 -15.55 0.37 -17.19
C TYR A 219 -15.80 1.84 -17.54
N ASP A 220 -16.90 2.14 -18.25
CA ASP A 220 -17.25 3.50 -18.68
C ASP A 220 -17.55 4.44 -17.52
N LEU A 221 -18.09 3.91 -16.42
CA LEU A 221 -18.34 4.67 -15.19
C LEU A 221 -17.03 4.90 -14.42
N ALA A 222 -16.16 3.91 -14.33
CA ALA A 222 -14.92 3.99 -13.57
C ALA A 222 -13.88 4.93 -14.22
N ARG A 223 -13.78 4.92 -15.52
CA ARG A 223 -12.77 5.68 -16.29
C ARG A 223 -12.73 7.19 -15.96
N PRO A 224 -13.81 7.94 -16.05
CA PRO A 224 -13.80 9.38 -15.75
C PRO A 224 -13.54 9.66 -14.26
N LEU A 225 -14.02 8.80 -13.36
CA LEU A 225 -13.83 8.96 -11.92
C LEU A 225 -12.38 8.75 -11.47
N LEU A 226 -11.65 7.89 -12.18
CA LEU A 226 -10.21 7.67 -11.94
C LEU A 226 -9.32 8.71 -12.62
N GLY A 227 -9.89 9.61 -13.41
CA GLY A 227 -9.13 10.60 -14.17
C GLY A 227 -8.17 9.95 -15.18
N VAL A 228 -8.45 8.72 -15.59
CA VAL A 228 -7.63 8.02 -16.59
C VAL A 228 -7.76 8.74 -17.92
N THR A 229 -6.64 9.07 -18.52
CA THR A 229 -6.58 9.72 -19.82
C THR A 229 -7.27 8.86 -20.88
N ASP A 230 -8.08 9.47 -21.72
CA ASP A 230 -8.70 8.75 -22.82
C ASP A 230 -7.61 8.12 -23.72
N VAL A 231 -7.78 6.84 -23.98
CA VAL A 231 -6.82 6.08 -24.80
C VAL A 231 -6.66 6.71 -26.19
N SER A 232 -7.74 7.32 -26.73
CA SER A 232 -7.68 8.03 -28.00
C SER A 232 -6.77 9.25 -27.96
N LEU A 233 -6.79 10.01 -26.84
CA LEU A 233 -5.89 11.15 -26.66
C LEU A 233 -4.42 10.71 -26.59
N LEU A 234 -4.13 9.57 -25.95
CA LEU A 234 -2.79 9.01 -25.94
C LEU A 234 -2.36 8.53 -27.33
N ASP A 235 -3.27 7.89 -28.07
CA ASP A 235 -2.99 7.46 -29.44
C ASP A 235 -2.70 8.67 -30.35
N ASP A 236 -3.50 9.72 -30.28
CA ASP A 236 -3.30 10.96 -31.00
C ASP A 236 -1.97 11.63 -30.63
N ALA A 237 -1.58 11.57 -29.35
CA ALA A 237 -0.30 12.05 -28.87
C ALA A 237 0.88 11.29 -29.52
N ILE A 238 0.82 9.97 -29.47
CA ILE A 238 1.83 9.11 -30.08
C ILE A 238 1.91 9.34 -31.57
N ASP A 239 0.77 9.48 -32.26
CA ASP A 239 0.71 9.75 -33.68
C ASP A 239 1.32 11.11 -34.04
N THR A 240 1.03 12.12 -33.26
CA THR A 240 1.56 13.47 -33.40
C THR A 240 3.09 13.51 -33.19
N LEU A 241 3.58 12.79 -32.17
CA LEU A 241 5.02 12.63 -31.89
C LEU A 241 5.74 11.88 -33.03
N ALA A 242 5.16 10.75 -33.48
CA ALA A 242 5.72 9.93 -34.56
C ALA A 242 5.84 10.71 -35.87
N ASN A 243 4.87 11.58 -36.17
CA ASN A 243 4.84 12.44 -37.36
C ASN A 243 5.68 13.73 -37.17
N GLN A 244 6.31 13.95 -36.00
CA GLN A 244 7.07 15.17 -35.70
C GLN A 244 6.24 16.48 -35.91
N ASN A 245 4.93 16.39 -35.71
CA ASN A 245 4.00 17.51 -35.88
C ASN A 245 4.00 18.41 -34.64
N LYS A 246 4.96 19.32 -34.54
CA LYS A 246 5.08 20.25 -33.42
C LYS A 246 3.82 21.11 -33.18
N PRO A 247 3.21 21.74 -34.21
CA PRO A 247 1.97 22.50 -34.01
C PRO A 247 0.83 21.64 -33.46
N GLY A 248 0.69 20.41 -33.96
CA GLY A 248 -0.32 19.47 -33.50
C GLY A 248 -0.12 19.06 -32.02
N LEU A 249 1.13 18.96 -31.57
CA LEU A 249 1.43 18.64 -30.17
C LEU A 249 0.97 19.76 -29.23
N PHE A 250 1.20 21.03 -29.59
CA PHE A 250 0.69 22.16 -28.77
C PHE A 250 -0.83 22.22 -28.77
N ALA A 251 -1.48 22.06 -29.93
CA ALA A 251 -2.94 22.02 -30.01
C ALA A 251 -3.56 20.89 -29.17
N MET A 252 -2.87 19.75 -29.06
CA MET A 252 -3.33 18.65 -28.23
C MET A 252 -3.22 18.97 -26.73
N VAL A 253 -2.13 19.62 -26.29
CA VAL A 253 -2.01 20.06 -24.88
C VAL A 253 -3.13 21.03 -24.54
N ASP A 254 -3.44 21.97 -25.43
CA ASP A 254 -4.57 22.89 -25.25
C ASP A 254 -5.89 22.11 -25.18
N HIS A 255 -6.09 21.12 -26.03
CA HIS A 255 -7.30 20.28 -26.01
C HIS A 255 -7.45 19.47 -24.70
N VAL A 256 -6.36 18.92 -24.17
CA VAL A 256 -6.34 18.23 -22.87
C VAL A 256 -6.82 19.16 -21.75
N ILE A 257 -6.34 20.42 -21.76
CA ILE A 257 -6.71 21.44 -20.78
C ILE A 257 -8.18 21.86 -20.95
N GLU A 258 -8.60 22.16 -22.17
CA GLU A 258 -9.98 22.57 -22.49
C GLU A 258 -11.00 21.48 -22.19
N ALA A 259 -10.66 20.22 -22.38
CA ALA A 259 -11.49 19.06 -22.04
C ALA A 259 -11.55 18.78 -20.52
N GLY A 260 -10.82 19.56 -19.70
CA GLY A 260 -10.82 19.42 -18.25
C GLY A 260 -9.99 18.24 -17.72
N HIS A 261 -9.13 17.65 -18.55
CA HIS A 261 -8.20 16.61 -18.08
C HIS A 261 -7.03 17.24 -17.31
N ASP A 262 -6.50 16.50 -16.34
CA ASP A 262 -5.28 16.90 -15.61
C ASP A 262 -4.04 16.75 -16.53
N PRO A 263 -3.37 17.84 -16.91
CA PRO A 263 -2.19 17.78 -17.79
C PRO A 263 -1.03 16.97 -17.18
N ARG A 264 -0.91 16.97 -15.84
CA ARG A 264 0.12 16.19 -15.15
C ARG A 264 -0.16 14.69 -15.28
N ARG A 265 -1.42 14.28 -15.12
CA ARG A 265 -1.82 12.88 -15.30
C ARG A 265 -1.62 12.46 -16.74
N PHE A 266 -2.04 13.29 -17.72
CA PHE A 266 -1.80 13.03 -19.14
C PHE A 266 -0.31 12.82 -19.43
N ALA A 267 0.58 13.65 -18.89
CA ALA A 267 2.03 13.51 -19.09
C ALA A 267 2.57 12.19 -18.52
N ILE A 268 2.07 11.76 -17.36
CA ILE A 268 2.45 10.48 -16.76
C ILE A 268 1.98 9.31 -17.63
N ASP A 269 0.71 9.32 -18.06
CA ASP A 269 0.13 8.26 -18.88
C ASP A 269 0.82 8.18 -20.26
N LEU A 270 1.22 9.33 -20.82
CA LEU A 270 2.00 9.39 -22.05
C LEU A 270 3.42 8.82 -21.87
N LEU A 271 4.08 9.12 -20.74
CA LEU A 271 5.39 8.57 -20.42
C LEU A 271 5.34 7.05 -20.24
N ASP A 272 4.33 6.54 -19.54
CA ASP A 272 4.12 5.10 -19.38
C ASP A 272 3.86 4.42 -20.74
N ARG A 273 3.08 5.06 -21.64
CA ARG A 273 2.89 4.59 -23.02
C ARG A 273 4.20 4.52 -23.79
N LEU A 274 5.04 5.56 -23.73
CA LEU A 274 6.36 5.56 -24.39
C LEU A 274 7.27 4.46 -23.88
N ARG A 275 7.26 4.21 -22.57
CA ARG A 275 7.98 3.10 -21.94
C ARG A 275 7.49 1.75 -22.45
N ASP A 276 6.18 1.54 -22.55
CA ASP A 276 5.62 0.31 -23.09
C ASP A 276 6.03 0.08 -24.54
N LEU A 277 6.02 1.13 -25.37
CA LEU A 277 6.51 1.06 -26.74
C LEU A 277 8.00 0.70 -26.81
N MET A 278 8.84 1.20 -25.90
CA MET A 278 10.26 0.80 -25.80
C MET A 278 10.40 -0.68 -25.48
N ILE A 279 9.61 -1.18 -24.53
CA ILE A 279 9.65 -2.61 -24.13
C ILE A 279 9.20 -3.49 -25.31
N LEU A 280 8.13 -3.10 -26.01
CA LEU A 280 7.63 -3.82 -27.19
C LEU A 280 8.64 -3.87 -28.35
N GLN A 281 9.46 -2.82 -28.52
CA GLN A 281 10.56 -2.84 -29.49
C GLN A 281 11.70 -3.77 -29.06
N ALA A 282 12.05 -3.75 -27.77
CA ALA A 282 13.22 -4.47 -27.26
C ALA A 282 12.94 -5.95 -27.02
N VAL A 283 11.71 -6.33 -26.69
CA VAL A 283 11.36 -7.69 -26.25
C VAL A 283 10.21 -8.24 -27.11
N PRO A 284 10.52 -9.13 -28.07
CA PRO A 284 9.47 -9.86 -28.78
C PRO A 284 8.61 -10.68 -27.81
N GLY A 285 7.28 -10.57 -27.91
CA GLY A 285 6.37 -11.28 -27.01
C GLY A 285 6.23 -10.63 -25.61
N ALA A 286 6.53 -9.35 -25.46
CA ALA A 286 6.47 -8.64 -24.18
C ALA A 286 5.05 -8.64 -23.57
N ILE A 287 4.00 -8.66 -24.37
CA ILE A 287 2.60 -8.73 -23.89
C ILE A 287 2.32 -10.12 -23.34
N GLU A 288 2.67 -11.17 -24.06
CA GLU A 288 2.51 -12.57 -23.62
C GLU A 288 3.34 -12.88 -22.36
N ALA A 289 4.52 -12.25 -22.25
CA ALA A 289 5.37 -12.34 -21.07
C ALA A 289 4.87 -11.50 -19.88
N GLY A 290 3.82 -10.70 -20.05
CA GLY A 290 3.28 -9.83 -19.00
C GLY A 290 4.15 -8.63 -18.66
N LEU A 291 5.10 -8.26 -19.51
CA LEU A 291 5.97 -7.08 -19.34
C LEU A 291 5.26 -5.78 -19.73
N VAL A 292 4.31 -5.87 -20.66
CA VAL A 292 3.41 -4.80 -21.07
C VAL A 292 1.97 -5.28 -20.87
N SER A 293 1.20 -4.52 -20.11
CA SER A 293 -0.22 -4.81 -19.88
C SER A 293 -1.04 -4.17 -20.99
N ALA A 294 -1.64 -5.00 -21.85
CA ALA A 294 -2.50 -4.51 -22.90
C ALA A 294 -3.74 -5.42 -23.06
N PRO A 295 -4.96 -4.83 -23.21
CA PRO A 295 -6.12 -5.58 -23.66
C PRO A 295 -5.85 -6.22 -25.03
N THR A 296 -6.48 -7.37 -25.29
CA THR A 296 -6.20 -8.17 -26.48
C THR A 296 -6.44 -7.39 -27.79
N ASP A 297 -7.43 -6.52 -27.82
CA ASP A 297 -7.78 -5.64 -28.94
C ASP A 297 -6.78 -4.50 -29.14
N ARG A 298 -5.99 -4.14 -28.14
CA ARG A 298 -5.00 -3.06 -28.17
C ARG A 298 -3.58 -3.51 -28.52
N ALA A 299 -3.28 -4.79 -28.39
CA ALA A 299 -1.96 -5.35 -28.62
C ALA A 299 -1.39 -5.01 -30.01
N SER A 300 -2.22 -5.12 -31.05
CA SER A 300 -1.84 -4.80 -32.43
C SER A 300 -1.56 -3.31 -32.65
N VAL A 301 -2.34 -2.44 -32.00
CA VAL A 301 -2.18 -0.98 -32.09
C VAL A 301 -0.86 -0.56 -31.44
N LEU A 302 -0.59 -1.04 -30.23
CA LEU A 302 0.65 -0.74 -29.52
C LEU A 302 1.89 -1.22 -30.28
N THR A 303 1.82 -2.43 -30.84
CA THR A 303 2.91 -2.96 -31.69
C THR A 303 3.14 -2.10 -32.93
N ALA A 304 2.08 -1.66 -33.58
CA ALA A 304 2.18 -0.76 -34.74
C ALA A 304 2.74 0.61 -34.34
N GLN A 305 2.31 1.17 -33.21
CA GLN A 305 2.86 2.43 -32.67
C GLN A 305 4.35 2.30 -32.36
N ALA A 306 4.79 1.21 -31.75
CA ALA A 306 6.19 0.97 -31.41
C ALA A 306 7.09 0.98 -32.66
N GLN A 307 6.61 0.45 -33.82
CA GLN A 307 7.35 0.39 -35.06
C GLN A 307 7.52 1.75 -35.74
N ARG A 308 6.80 2.79 -35.32
CA ARG A 308 6.88 4.14 -35.94
C ARG A 308 8.04 4.96 -35.41
N PHE A 309 8.70 4.52 -34.32
CA PHE A 309 9.83 5.20 -33.72
C PHE A 309 11.11 4.38 -33.87
N SER A 310 12.24 5.07 -33.93
CA SER A 310 13.53 4.41 -33.70
C SER A 310 13.80 4.28 -32.20
N GLY A 311 14.60 3.29 -31.77
CA GLY A 311 14.95 3.10 -30.37
C GLY A 311 15.54 4.36 -29.70
N PRO A 312 16.49 5.08 -30.34
CA PRO A 312 17.00 6.34 -29.81
C PRO A 312 15.93 7.43 -29.64
N GLN A 313 14.93 7.50 -30.55
CA GLN A 313 13.83 8.45 -30.39
C GLN A 313 12.97 8.16 -29.18
N LEU A 314 12.59 6.90 -28.96
CA LEU A 314 11.82 6.53 -27.78
C LEU A 314 12.60 6.80 -26.48
N THR A 315 13.89 6.47 -26.45
CA THR A 315 14.75 6.75 -25.29
C THR A 315 14.82 8.25 -25.00
N TYR A 316 14.95 9.09 -26.02
CA TYR A 316 14.96 10.55 -25.86
C TYR A 316 13.62 11.11 -25.37
N LEU A 317 12.50 10.59 -25.88
CA LEU A 317 11.16 11.04 -25.49
C LEU A 317 10.77 10.59 -24.07
N ALA A 318 11.35 9.51 -23.58
CA ALA A 318 11.08 8.95 -22.26
C ALA A 318 12.05 9.43 -21.17
N SER A 319 13.05 10.23 -21.51
CA SER A 319 14.04 10.82 -20.60
C SER A 319 13.64 12.22 -20.13
#